data_5e5640ac1544049f8cafe71c2ed8e503
#
_entry.id   5e5640ac1544049f8cafe71c2ed8e503
#
_cell.length_a   1.000
_cell.length_b   1.000
_cell.length_c   1.000
_cell.angle_alpha   90.00
_cell.angle_beta   90.00
_cell.angle_gamma   90.00
#
_symmetry.space_group_name_H-M   'P 1'
#
loop_
_entity.id
_entity.type
_entity.pdbx_description
1 polymer ?
#
loop_
_entity_poly.entity_id
_entity_poly.type
_entity_poly.pdbx_seq_one_letter_code
_entity_poly.pdbx_strand_id
1 'polypeptide(L)'
;AVYLLLGTNVLGTDSDYTSFLTYYRLMLDMITQALPGTPVYVQSVTPVRPEVAAKKGHEGLNRDRLCRINDELAAVALEKNCYFLNLWEVLADENGDLKAEYAQPDGYHLKPEGYTAWVDYLCSHTAG
;
A
#
# COMPACT_ATOMS: atom_id res chain seq x y z
N ALA A 1 -2.35 16.79 -7.22
CA ALA A 1 -1.61 15.61 -6.76
C ALA A 1 -2.42 14.35 -7.03
N VAL A 2 -1.71 13.26 -7.29
CA VAL A 2 -2.30 11.93 -7.50
C VAL A 2 -1.81 11.01 -6.39
N TYR A 3 -2.74 10.33 -5.73
CA TYR A 3 -2.43 9.36 -4.67
C TYR A 3 -2.85 7.98 -5.15
N LEU A 4 -1.91 7.05 -5.24
CA LEU A 4 -2.17 5.68 -5.73
C LEU A 4 -2.10 4.69 -4.57
N LEU A 5 -3.15 3.90 -4.42
CA LEU A 5 -3.19 2.78 -3.49
C LEU A 5 -3.83 1.58 -4.19
N LEU A 6 -3.03 0.58 -4.52
CA LEU A 6 -3.47 -0.59 -5.27
C LEU A 6 -2.78 -1.85 -4.73
N GLY A 7 -3.41 -2.98 -4.92
CA GLY A 7 -2.74 -4.27 -4.85
C GLY A 7 -3.27 -5.27 -3.83
N THR A 8 -3.91 -4.84 -2.74
CA THR A 8 -4.31 -5.76 -1.66
C THR A 8 -5.15 -6.94 -2.17
N ASN A 9 -6.14 -6.67 -3.03
CA ASN A 9 -7.02 -7.72 -3.55
C ASN A 9 -6.28 -8.70 -4.47
N VAL A 10 -5.38 -8.19 -5.32
CA VAL A 10 -4.60 -9.02 -6.24
C VAL A 10 -3.55 -9.82 -5.47
N LEU A 11 -2.83 -9.15 -4.57
CA LEU A 11 -1.70 -9.75 -3.84
C LEU A 11 -2.15 -10.86 -2.89
N GLY A 12 -3.39 -10.82 -2.44
CA GLY A 12 -3.92 -11.84 -1.54
C GLY A 12 -4.01 -13.23 -2.16
N THR A 13 -4.22 -13.31 -3.47
CA THR A 13 -4.44 -14.57 -4.19
C THR A 13 -3.31 -14.90 -5.18
N ASP A 14 -2.53 -13.92 -5.58
CA ASP A 14 -1.46 -14.11 -6.57
C ASP A 14 -0.19 -14.62 -5.89
N SER A 15 0.39 -15.68 -6.45
CA SER A 15 1.66 -16.23 -5.94
C SER A 15 2.87 -15.43 -6.44
N ASP A 16 2.74 -14.75 -7.58
CA ASP A 16 3.82 -13.97 -8.19
C ASP A 16 3.36 -12.53 -8.42
N TYR A 17 4.05 -11.58 -7.79
CA TYR A 17 3.71 -10.17 -7.92
C TYR A 17 4.52 -9.43 -8.99
N THR A 18 5.29 -10.13 -9.83
CA THR A 18 6.10 -9.50 -10.88
C THR A 18 5.21 -8.75 -11.88
N SER A 19 4.11 -9.37 -12.30
CA SER A 19 3.15 -8.74 -13.21
C SER A 19 2.54 -7.48 -12.61
N PHE A 20 2.22 -7.51 -11.31
CA PHE A 20 1.70 -6.35 -10.59
C PHE A 20 2.67 -5.18 -10.67
N LEU A 21 3.96 -5.41 -10.44
CA LEU A 21 4.98 -4.36 -10.51
C LEU A 21 5.16 -3.83 -11.93
N THR A 22 5.10 -4.71 -12.93
CA THR A 22 5.19 -4.31 -14.34
C THR A 22 4.06 -3.37 -14.73
N TYR A 23 2.82 -3.72 -14.38
CA TYR A 23 1.66 -2.87 -14.66
C TYR A 23 1.71 -1.58 -13.86
N TYR A 24 2.24 -1.62 -12.63
CA TYR A 24 2.38 -0.44 -11.80
C TYR A 24 3.32 0.59 -12.45
N ARG A 25 4.46 0.13 -12.98
CA ARG A 25 5.39 0.98 -13.72
C ARG A 25 4.74 1.61 -14.95
N LEU A 26 4.01 0.81 -15.72
CA LEU A 26 3.28 1.28 -16.90
C LEU A 26 2.28 2.36 -16.53
N MET A 27 1.52 2.13 -15.47
CA MET A 27 0.51 3.08 -14.99
C MET A 27 1.15 4.40 -14.57
N LEU A 28 2.29 4.35 -13.88
CA LEU A 28 3.01 5.57 -13.49
C LEU A 28 3.50 6.34 -14.71
N ASP A 29 4.01 5.65 -15.74
CA ASP A 29 4.44 6.30 -16.98
C ASP A 29 3.25 7.00 -17.66
N MET A 30 2.10 6.34 -17.71
CA MET A 30 0.89 6.93 -18.31
C MET A 30 0.42 8.17 -17.55
N ILE A 31 0.43 8.12 -16.21
CA ILE A 31 0.00 9.25 -15.38
C ILE A 31 0.96 10.42 -15.54
N THR A 32 2.27 10.18 -15.51
CA THR A 32 3.24 11.26 -15.62
C THR A 32 3.24 11.90 -17.01
N GLN A 33 2.93 11.13 -18.04
CA GLN A 33 2.76 11.69 -19.40
C GLN A 33 1.48 12.48 -19.56
N ALA A 34 0.38 12.01 -18.93
CA ALA A 34 -0.91 12.68 -19.03
C ALA A 34 -0.98 13.95 -18.16
N LEU A 35 -0.26 13.98 -17.03
CA LEU A 35 -0.30 15.06 -16.05
C LEU A 35 1.11 15.55 -15.71
N PRO A 36 1.86 16.09 -16.69
CA PRO A 36 3.23 16.54 -16.44
C PRO A 36 3.28 17.62 -15.36
N GLY A 37 4.25 17.51 -14.46
CA GLY A 37 4.42 18.47 -13.37
C GLY A 37 3.50 18.23 -12.16
N THR A 38 2.59 17.26 -12.23
CA THR A 38 1.70 16.93 -11.11
C THR A 38 2.40 15.96 -10.16
N PRO A 39 2.49 16.26 -8.85
CA PRO A 39 3.07 15.32 -7.89
C PRO A 39 2.28 14.02 -7.82
N VAL A 40 2.98 12.89 -7.87
CA VAL A 40 2.39 11.55 -7.75
C VAL A 40 2.94 10.88 -6.51
N TYR A 41 2.05 10.38 -5.66
CA TYR A 41 2.38 9.70 -4.41
C TYR A 41 2.02 8.24 -4.53
N VAL A 42 3.05 7.38 -4.53
CA VAL A 42 2.88 5.93 -4.47
C VAL A 42 2.75 5.57 -2.99
N GLN A 43 1.63 4.98 -2.62
CA GLN A 43 1.41 4.53 -1.25
C GLN A 43 1.80 3.07 -1.12
N SER A 44 2.39 2.71 0.03
CA SER A 44 2.65 1.31 0.35
C SER A 44 1.35 0.52 0.36
N VAL A 45 1.42 -0.80 0.16
CA VAL A 45 0.26 -1.64 0.49
C VAL A 45 0.04 -1.55 2.00
N THR A 46 -1.21 -1.65 2.43
CA THR A 46 -1.55 -1.54 3.85
C THR A 46 -1.12 -2.79 4.61
N PRO A 47 -0.76 -2.67 5.91
CA PRO A 47 -0.55 -3.86 6.72
C PRO A 47 -1.84 -4.62 6.90
N VAL A 48 -1.75 -5.89 7.27
CA VAL A 48 -2.90 -6.77 7.50
C VAL A 48 -2.70 -7.52 8.82
N ARG A 49 -3.73 -8.23 9.24
CA ARG A 49 -3.62 -9.21 10.31
C ARG A 49 -3.52 -10.59 9.66
N PRO A 50 -2.29 -11.14 9.51
CA PRO A 50 -2.07 -12.28 8.61
C PRO A 50 -2.85 -13.54 9.00
N GLU A 51 -2.98 -13.81 10.29
CA GLU A 51 -3.68 -15.00 10.77
C GLU A 51 -5.17 -14.98 10.41
N VAL A 52 -5.78 -13.79 10.35
CA VAL A 52 -7.19 -13.65 9.96
C VAL A 52 -7.34 -13.70 8.45
N ALA A 53 -6.45 -13.01 7.73
CA ALA A 53 -6.48 -13.00 6.27
C ALA A 53 -6.28 -14.41 5.70
N ALA A 54 -5.38 -15.20 6.27
CA ALA A 54 -5.14 -16.59 5.86
C ALA A 54 -6.38 -17.45 6.00
N LYS A 55 -7.15 -17.27 7.07
CA LYS A 55 -8.41 -18.00 7.28
C LYS A 55 -9.46 -17.69 6.22
N LYS A 56 -9.35 -16.55 5.56
CA LYS A 56 -10.26 -16.14 4.47
C LYS A 56 -9.70 -16.49 3.09
N GLY A 57 -8.61 -17.27 3.01
CA GLY A 57 -8.02 -17.69 1.75
C GLY A 57 -7.04 -16.68 1.15
N HIS A 58 -6.60 -15.70 1.92
CA HIS A 58 -5.67 -14.66 1.46
C HIS A 58 -4.28 -14.83 2.08
N GLU A 59 -3.69 -16.01 1.90
CA GLU A 59 -2.35 -16.33 2.44
C GLU A 59 -1.24 -15.45 1.87
N GLY A 60 -1.44 -14.89 0.67
CA GLY A 60 -0.53 -13.93 0.08
C GLY A 60 -0.43 -12.61 0.83
N LEU A 61 -1.39 -12.32 1.72
CA LEU A 61 -1.38 -11.14 2.58
C LEU A 61 -0.65 -11.48 3.88
N ASN A 62 0.66 -11.66 3.79
CA ASN A 62 1.50 -11.91 4.95
C ASN A 62 2.56 -10.82 5.06
N ARG A 63 3.06 -10.61 6.28
CA ARG A 63 3.97 -9.51 6.60
C ARG A 63 5.21 -9.50 5.73
N ASP A 64 5.90 -10.61 5.64
CA ASP A 64 7.18 -10.68 4.91
C ASP A 64 7.01 -10.38 3.43
N ARG A 65 5.96 -10.92 2.82
CA ARG A 65 5.66 -10.68 1.42
C ARG A 65 5.27 -9.23 1.16
N LEU A 66 4.42 -8.66 2.02
CA LEU A 66 3.99 -7.27 1.90
C LEU A 66 5.15 -6.30 2.11
N CYS A 67 6.06 -6.59 3.05
CA CYS A 67 7.25 -5.76 3.25
C CYS A 67 8.15 -5.77 2.01
N ARG A 68 8.35 -6.92 1.39
CA ARG A 68 9.14 -7.00 0.14
C ARG A 68 8.48 -6.23 -0.99
N ILE A 69 7.16 -6.33 -1.11
CA ILE A 69 6.41 -5.58 -2.12
C ILE A 69 6.53 -4.08 -1.86
N ASN A 70 6.46 -3.64 -0.62
CA ASN A 70 6.63 -2.22 -0.27
C ASN A 70 8.02 -1.72 -0.62
N ASP A 71 9.07 -2.50 -0.39
CA ASP A 71 10.43 -2.15 -0.78
C ASP A 71 10.53 -1.98 -2.31
N GLU A 72 9.88 -2.87 -3.06
CA GLU A 72 9.84 -2.78 -4.52
C GLU A 72 9.06 -1.56 -5.00
N LEU A 73 7.93 -1.26 -4.35
CA LEU A 73 7.14 -0.07 -4.67
C LEU A 73 7.92 1.22 -4.40
N ALA A 74 8.68 1.26 -3.30
CA ALA A 74 9.53 2.40 -3.00
C ALA A 74 10.60 2.59 -4.08
N ALA A 75 11.20 1.49 -4.55
CA ALA A 75 12.18 1.54 -5.64
C ALA A 75 11.55 2.01 -6.95
N VAL A 76 10.34 1.54 -7.27
CA VAL A 76 9.60 1.98 -8.47
C VAL A 76 9.28 3.48 -8.38
N ALA A 77 8.86 3.96 -7.22
CA ALA A 77 8.57 5.38 -7.04
C ALA A 77 9.82 6.23 -7.30
N LEU A 78 10.96 5.83 -6.74
CA LEU A 78 12.22 6.51 -6.97
C LEU A 78 12.61 6.50 -8.46
N GLU A 79 12.49 5.35 -9.11
CA GLU A 79 12.78 5.16 -10.54
C GLU A 79 11.95 6.11 -11.43
N LYS A 80 10.69 6.35 -11.05
CA LYS A 80 9.75 7.16 -11.82
C LYS A 80 9.63 8.60 -11.32
N ASN A 81 10.52 9.04 -10.43
CA ASN A 81 10.49 10.38 -9.83
C ASN A 81 9.16 10.69 -9.12
N CYS A 82 8.60 9.70 -8.46
CA CYS A 82 7.39 9.83 -7.64
C CYS A 82 7.75 9.78 -6.17
N TYR A 83 6.85 10.29 -5.33
CA TYR A 83 7.00 10.18 -3.88
C TYR A 83 6.48 8.82 -3.41
N PHE A 84 7.04 8.33 -2.30
CA PHE A 84 6.57 7.10 -1.66
C PHE A 84 6.08 7.40 -0.25
N LEU A 85 4.89 6.93 0.09
CA LEU A 85 4.30 7.09 1.43
C LEU A 85 4.17 5.73 2.09
N ASN A 86 4.87 5.55 3.21
CA ASN A 86 4.83 4.31 3.97
C ASN A 86 3.69 4.33 4.99
N LEU A 87 2.54 3.79 4.63
CA LEU A 87 1.35 3.78 5.48
C LEU A 87 1.51 2.93 6.74
N TRP A 88 2.53 2.06 6.79
CA TRP A 88 2.79 1.25 7.98
C TRP A 88 3.20 2.09 9.18
N GLU A 89 3.73 3.28 8.95
CA GLU A 89 4.10 4.21 10.03
C GLU A 89 2.91 4.56 10.93
N VAL A 90 1.71 4.59 10.37
CA VAL A 90 0.50 4.99 11.10
C VAL A 90 -0.47 3.83 11.32
N LEU A 91 -0.44 2.80 10.47
CA LEU A 91 -1.43 1.73 10.49
C LEU A 91 -0.92 0.44 11.13
N ALA A 92 0.40 0.22 11.19
CA ALA A 92 0.97 -1.00 11.73
C ALA A 92 1.24 -0.89 13.23
N ASP A 93 1.08 -2.01 13.93
CA ASP A 93 1.48 -2.12 15.33
C ASP A 93 2.98 -2.46 15.45
N GLU A 94 3.43 -2.71 16.67
CA GLU A 94 4.84 -3.02 16.96
C GLU A 94 5.32 -4.30 16.29
N ASN A 95 4.42 -5.19 15.91
CA ASN A 95 4.74 -6.47 15.23
C ASN A 95 4.71 -6.34 13.71
N GLY A 96 4.34 -5.19 13.16
CA GLY A 96 4.16 -5.00 11.72
C GLY A 96 2.83 -5.49 11.21
N ASP A 97 1.85 -5.71 12.07
CA ASP A 97 0.49 -6.11 11.70
C ASP A 97 -0.43 -4.89 11.75
N LEU A 98 -1.52 -4.93 10.97
CA LEU A 98 -2.55 -3.88 11.05
C LEU A 98 -3.07 -3.79 12.48
N LYS A 99 -3.10 -2.58 13.03
CA LYS A 99 -3.60 -2.35 14.40
C LYS A 99 -5.01 -2.92 14.54
N ALA A 100 -5.24 -3.66 15.62
CA ALA A 100 -6.53 -4.32 15.85
C ALA A 100 -7.71 -3.33 15.87
N GLU A 101 -7.49 -2.14 16.41
CA GLU A 101 -8.48 -1.07 16.49
C GLU A 101 -8.86 -0.50 15.12
N TYR A 102 -8.01 -0.75 14.09
CA TYR A 102 -8.25 -0.26 12.73
C TYR A 102 -8.74 -1.35 11.79
N ALA A 103 -8.73 -2.62 12.21
CA ALA A 103 -9.01 -3.76 11.35
C ALA A 103 -10.48 -4.18 11.39
N GLN A 104 -11.06 -4.40 10.20
CA GLN A 104 -12.34 -5.10 10.07
C GLN A 104 -12.15 -6.58 10.41
N PRO A 105 -13.26 -7.35 10.60
CA PRO A 105 -13.14 -8.77 10.92
C PRO A 105 -12.39 -9.63 9.90
N ASP A 106 -12.26 -9.18 8.65
CA ASP A 106 -11.50 -9.90 7.62
C ASP A 106 -9.98 -9.76 7.77
N GLY A 107 -9.51 -8.84 8.61
CA GLY A 107 -8.10 -8.65 8.93
C GLY A 107 -7.32 -7.80 7.92
N TYR A 108 -7.96 -7.27 6.86
CA TYR A 108 -7.25 -6.44 5.89
C TYR A 108 -7.99 -5.17 5.45
N HIS A 109 -9.30 -5.08 5.61
CA HIS A 109 -10.01 -3.83 5.40
C HIS A 109 -9.96 -2.96 6.66
N LEU A 110 -10.04 -1.64 6.49
CA LEU A 110 -9.95 -0.69 7.59
C LEU A 110 -11.32 -0.32 8.14
N LYS A 111 -11.38 -0.12 9.45
CA LYS A 111 -12.51 0.55 10.11
C LYS A 111 -12.42 2.06 9.89
N PRO A 112 -13.50 2.83 10.17
CA PRO A 112 -13.47 4.29 10.06
C PRO A 112 -12.30 4.95 10.81
N GLU A 113 -11.92 4.43 11.96
CA GLU A 113 -10.80 4.95 12.75
C GLU A 113 -9.46 4.81 11.99
N GLY A 114 -9.30 3.72 11.24
CA GLY A 114 -8.13 3.51 10.39
C GLY A 114 -8.08 4.49 9.23
N TYR A 115 -9.21 4.74 8.60
CA TYR A 115 -9.29 5.75 7.53
C TYR A 115 -8.98 7.15 8.04
N THR A 116 -9.44 7.50 9.23
CA THR A 116 -9.13 8.80 9.85
C THR A 116 -7.63 8.95 10.07
N ALA A 117 -6.98 7.92 10.62
CA ALA A 117 -5.53 7.91 10.83
C ALA A 117 -4.78 8.05 9.51
N TRP A 118 -5.25 7.37 8.47
CA TRP A 118 -4.68 7.44 7.14
C TRP A 118 -4.77 8.86 6.55
N VAL A 119 -5.96 9.47 6.60
CA VAL A 119 -6.16 10.84 6.10
C VAL A 119 -5.26 11.82 6.84
N ASP A 120 -5.17 11.72 8.17
CA ASP A 120 -4.29 12.57 8.97
C ASP A 120 -2.83 12.40 8.56
N TYR A 121 -2.39 11.16 8.30
CA TYR A 121 -1.04 10.89 7.80
C TYR A 121 -0.80 11.57 6.44
N LEU A 122 -1.73 11.45 5.51
CA LEU A 122 -1.61 12.10 4.20
C LEU A 122 -1.49 13.61 4.33
N CYS A 123 -2.28 14.22 5.21
CA CYS A 123 -2.26 15.67 5.41
C CYS A 123 -0.92 16.17 5.96
N SER A 124 -0.20 15.34 6.71
CA SER A 124 1.06 15.73 7.35
C SER A 124 2.31 15.29 6.57
N HIS A 125 2.17 14.42 5.55
CA HIS A 125 3.31 13.81 4.85
C HIS A 125 3.33 14.11 3.34
N THR A 126 2.55 15.06 2.88
CA THR A 126 2.56 15.44 1.46
C THR A 126 3.38 16.71 1.25
N ALA A 127 4.06 16.78 0.11
CA ALA A 127 4.87 17.92 -0.27
C ALA A 127 3.96 19.08 -0.72
N GLY A 128 4.21 20.23 -0.17
CA GLY A 128 3.55 21.47 -0.56
C GLY A 128 2.13 21.59 -0.20
#